data_67f3e686538204742c1230e0f9399a0c
#
_entry.id   67f3e686538204742c1230e0f9399a0c
#
_cell.length_a   1.000
_cell.length_b   1.000
_cell.length_c   1.000
_cell.angle_alpha   90.00
_cell.angle_beta   90.00
_cell.angle_gamma   90.00
#
_symmetry.space_group_name_H-M   'P 1'
#
loop_
_entity.id
_entity.type
_entity.pdbx_description
1 polymer ?
#
loop_
_entity_poly.entity_id
_entity_poly.type
_entity_poly.pdbx_seq_one_letter_code
_entity_poly.pdbx_strand_id
1 'polypeptide(L)'
;MIPAASRWAGLLAGPIFVVSFIIQGALRPGYDPLRHPVSSLSLGPGGWVQMVTFWVTGLLVIAFAIGLRRVDIGRATPILVVVVGLGILAAGFFACDPISGYPPGSPVPAPRTVHGIVHDVVSTPVFTVLPAAMIVLARRWVRAGRRGWAAASALAAPALFACFVMAAVGFAQVAAVMPYAGLWQRLSLIIGLGWLTVLPVAPLPVRRPEASGGE
;
A
#
# COMPACT_ATOMS: atom_id res chain seq x y z
N MET A 1 -3.76 -3.37 24.26
CA MET A 1 -4.54 -3.97 23.12
C MET A 1 -4.87 -2.89 22.10
N ILE A 2 -4.97 -3.24 20.82
CA ILE A 2 -5.43 -2.31 19.79
C ILE A 2 -6.92 -1.99 20.05
N PRO A 3 -7.34 -0.70 20.07
CA PRO A 3 -8.74 -0.33 20.21
C PRO A 3 -9.60 -0.96 19.10
N ALA A 4 -10.83 -1.33 19.40
CA ALA A 4 -11.72 -2.04 18.46
C ALA A 4 -11.90 -1.28 17.13
N ALA A 5 -12.16 0.04 17.17
CA ALA A 5 -12.30 0.86 15.96
C ALA A 5 -11.04 0.83 15.07
N SER A 6 -9.84 0.98 15.68
CA SER A 6 -8.58 0.90 14.94
C SER A 6 -8.31 -0.51 14.39
N ARG A 7 -8.74 -1.55 15.11
CA ARG A 7 -8.64 -2.94 14.65
C ARG A 7 -9.47 -3.17 13.39
N TRP A 8 -10.72 -2.70 13.38
CA TRP A 8 -11.59 -2.76 12.20
C TRP A 8 -11.04 -1.92 11.04
N ALA A 9 -10.48 -0.75 11.33
CA ALA A 9 -9.84 0.08 10.31
C ALA A 9 -8.71 -0.68 9.60
N GLY A 10 -7.84 -1.38 10.33
CA GLY A 10 -6.79 -2.21 9.74
C GLY A 10 -7.34 -3.40 8.94
N LEU A 11 -8.38 -4.08 9.44
CA LEU A 11 -9.01 -5.21 8.75
C LEU A 11 -9.67 -4.82 7.43
N LEU A 12 -10.21 -3.60 7.33
CA LEU A 12 -11.01 -3.15 6.19
C LEU A 12 -10.20 -2.41 5.12
N ALA A 13 -9.09 -1.77 5.50
CA ALA A 13 -8.33 -0.91 4.58
C ALA A 13 -7.90 -1.64 3.30
N GLY A 14 -7.27 -2.80 3.42
CA GLY A 14 -6.82 -3.58 2.28
C GLY A 14 -7.98 -4.12 1.42
N PRO A 15 -8.95 -4.84 1.99
CA PRO A 15 -10.09 -5.35 1.25
C PRO A 15 -10.87 -4.27 0.49
N ILE A 16 -11.16 -3.12 1.10
CA ILE A 16 -11.85 -2.00 0.44
C ILE A 16 -11.06 -1.54 -0.79
N PHE A 17 -9.75 -1.34 -0.65
CA PHE A 17 -8.92 -0.89 -1.76
C PHE A 17 -8.86 -1.92 -2.89
N VAL A 18 -8.60 -3.20 -2.54
CA VAL A 18 -8.43 -4.28 -3.52
C VAL A 18 -9.74 -4.56 -4.26
N VAL A 19 -10.85 -4.70 -3.55
CA VAL A 19 -12.18 -4.92 -4.16
C VAL A 19 -12.57 -3.75 -5.04
N SER A 20 -12.32 -2.51 -4.58
CA SER A 20 -12.62 -1.30 -5.34
C SER A 20 -11.88 -1.27 -6.68
N PHE A 21 -10.57 -1.49 -6.69
CA PHE A 21 -9.83 -1.43 -7.97
C PHE A 21 -10.15 -2.61 -8.91
N ILE A 22 -10.53 -3.78 -8.37
CA ILE A 22 -10.97 -4.91 -9.19
C ILE A 22 -12.29 -4.55 -9.90
N ILE A 23 -13.29 -4.08 -9.14
CA ILE A 23 -14.60 -3.70 -9.70
C ILE A 23 -14.44 -2.55 -10.71
N GLN A 24 -13.73 -1.49 -10.33
CA GLN A 24 -13.51 -0.36 -11.22
C GLN A 24 -12.79 -0.79 -12.51
N GLY A 25 -11.73 -1.61 -12.38
CA GLY A 25 -10.96 -2.09 -13.53
C GLY A 25 -11.79 -2.94 -14.49
N ALA A 26 -12.73 -3.74 -13.97
CA ALA A 26 -13.65 -4.55 -14.79
C ALA A 26 -14.72 -3.71 -15.50
N LEU A 27 -15.11 -2.57 -14.92
CA LEU A 27 -16.19 -1.72 -15.45
C LEU A 27 -15.72 -0.56 -16.34
N ARG A 28 -14.41 -0.28 -16.38
CA ARG A 28 -13.86 0.88 -17.11
C ARG A 28 -13.56 0.58 -18.57
N PRO A 29 -14.22 1.23 -19.53
CA PRO A 29 -13.91 1.08 -20.94
C PRO A 29 -12.45 1.40 -21.28
N GLY A 30 -11.81 0.54 -22.05
CA GLY A 30 -10.43 0.72 -22.50
C GLY A 30 -9.36 0.56 -21.41
N TYR A 31 -9.74 0.21 -20.20
CA TYR A 31 -8.79 -0.07 -19.13
C TYR A 31 -8.35 -1.52 -19.15
N ASP A 32 -7.05 -1.74 -19.23
CA ASP A 32 -6.43 -3.06 -19.14
C ASP A 32 -5.73 -3.22 -17.78
N PRO A 33 -6.24 -4.07 -16.88
CA PRO A 33 -5.66 -4.25 -15.55
C PRO A 33 -4.27 -4.88 -15.55
N LEU A 34 -3.86 -5.55 -16.61
CA LEU A 34 -2.50 -6.08 -16.73
C LEU A 34 -1.50 -4.97 -17.03
N ARG A 35 -1.90 -3.99 -17.84
CA ARG A 35 -1.04 -2.94 -18.37
C ARG A 35 -1.12 -1.63 -17.60
N HIS A 36 -2.34 -1.18 -17.24
CA HIS A 36 -2.54 0.15 -16.67
C HIS A 36 -2.44 0.16 -15.15
N PRO A 37 -1.85 1.23 -14.56
CA PRO A 37 -1.76 1.35 -13.11
C PRO A 37 -3.13 1.53 -12.46
N VAL A 38 -3.26 1.09 -11.21
CA VAL A 38 -4.48 1.27 -10.40
C VAL A 38 -4.82 2.76 -10.26
N SER A 39 -3.82 3.64 -10.15
CA SER A 39 -4.03 5.08 -10.07
C SER A 39 -4.69 5.67 -11.33
N SER A 40 -4.51 5.08 -12.50
CA SER A 40 -5.19 5.53 -13.72
C SER A 40 -6.71 5.41 -13.65
N LEU A 41 -7.26 4.61 -12.73
CA LEU A 41 -8.69 4.60 -12.43
C LEU A 41 -9.21 5.93 -11.89
N SER A 42 -8.35 6.84 -11.43
CA SER A 42 -8.71 8.22 -11.06
C SER A 42 -8.93 9.15 -12.26
N LEU A 43 -8.63 8.69 -13.47
CA LEU A 43 -8.77 9.47 -14.69
C LEU A 43 -10.14 9.24 -15.36
N GLY A 44 -10.61 10.26 -16.08
CA GLY A 44 -11.83 10.18 -16.87
C GLY A 44 -13.13 10.11 -16.03
N PRO A 45 -14.28 9.87 -16.71
CA PRO A 45 -15.58 9.79 -16.04
C PRO A 45 -15.61 8.71 -14.96
N GLY A 46 -16.05 9.07 -13.74
CA GLY A 46 -16.07 8.17 -12.58
C GLY A 46 -14.70 8.00 -11.88
N GLY A 47 -13.66 8.75 -12.24
CA GLY A 47 -12.36 8.75 -11.56
C GLY A 47 -12.44 9.14 -10.08
N TRP A 48 -13.47 9.91 -9.71
CA TRP A 48 -13.77 10.26 -8.32
C TRP A 48 -13.92 9.03 -7.39
N VAL A 49 -14.40 7.89 -7.90
CA VAL A 49 -14.51 6.65 -7.11
C VAL A 49 -13.15 6.19 -6.63
N GLN A 50 -12.14 6.24 -7.51
CA GLN A 50 -10.77 5.88 -7.12
C GLN A 50 -10.17 6.90 -6.16
N MET A 51 -10.46 8.20 -6.34
CA MET A 51 -10.01 9.25 -5.42
C MET A 51 -10.61 9.05 -4.02
N VAL A 52 -11.91 8.77 -3.91
CA VAL A 52 -12.58 8.42 -2.65
C VAL A 52 -11.98 7.13 -2.06
N THR A 53 -11.67 6.14 -2.88
CA THR A 53 -11.03 4.89 -2.43
C THR A 53 -9.66 5.18 -1.79
N PHE A 54 -8.85 6.06 -2.36
CA PHE A 54 -7.59 6.51 -1.77
C PHE A 54 -7.82 7.21 -0.42
N TRP A 55 -8.78 8.14 -0.34
CA TRP A 55 -9.07 8.85 0.91
C TRP A 55 -9.53 7.91 2.02
N VAL A 56 -10.52 7.07 1.73
CA VAL A 56 -11.05 6.11 2.70
C VAL A 56 -9.94 5.16 3.18
N THR A 57 -9.18 4.58 2.25
CA THR A 57 -8.10 3.64 2.60
C THR A 57 -7.01 4.32 3.40
N GLY A 58 -6.57 5.52 2.99
CA GLY A 58 -5.55 6.29 3.70
C GLY A 58 -5.97 6.62 5.13
N LEU A 59 -7.20 7.07 5.34
CA LEU A 59 -7.76 7.36 6.67
C LEU A 59 -7.85 6.09 7.54
N LEU A 60 -8.27 4.95 6.97
CA LEU A 60 -8.31 3.68 7.69
C LEU A 60 -6.91 3.22 8.10
N VAL A 61 -5.91 3.33 7.23
CA VAL A 61 -4.53 2.99 7.55
C VAL A 61 -3.98 3.89 8.65
N ILE A 62 -4.26 5.19 8.62
CA ILE A 62 -3.86 6.15 9.68
C ILE A 62 -4.55 5.79 11.00
N ALA A 63 -5.86 5.54 11.00
CA ALA A 63 -6.61 5.15 12.18
C ALA A 63 -6.08 3.85 12.81
N PHE A 64 -5.71 2.89 11.97
CA PHE A 64 -5.05 1.66 12.42
C PHE A 64 -3.68 1.94 13.04
N ALA A 65 -2.85 2.75 12.39
CA ALA A 65 -1.52 3.11 12.87
C ALA A 65 -1.56 3.84 14.23
N ILE A 66 -2.56 4.72 14.44
CA ILE A 66 -2.81 5.37 15.74
C ILE A 66 -3.13 4.31 16.80
N GLY A 67 -3.95 3.31 16.46
CA GLY A 67 -4.25 2.19 17.35
C GLY A 67 -3.03 1.35 17.70
N LEU A 68 -2.10 1.15 16.76
CA LEU A 68 -0.85 0.45 16.99
C LEU A 68 0.04 1.14 18.04
N ARG A 69 -0.04 2.46 18.20
CA ARG A 69 0.69 3.21 19.23
C ARG A 69 0.27 2.86 20.65
N ARG A 70 -0.93 2.27 20.83
CA ARG A 70 -1.44 1.79 22.13
C ARG A 70 -0.87 0.42 22.52
N VAL A 71 -0.11 -0.19 21.62
CA VAL A 71 0.54 -1.50 21.84
C VAL A 71 2.05 -1.29 21.84
N ASP A 72 2.75 -1.85 22.80
CA ASP A 72 4.22 -1.69 22.91
C ASP A 72 4.97 -2.54 21.87
N ILE A 73 4.79 -2.20 20.62
CA ILE A 73 5.54 -2.75 19.47
C ILE A 73 6.67 -1.81 19.02
N GLY A 74 6.96 -0.78 19.84
CA GLY A 74 7.91 0.28 19.54
C GLY A 74 7.36 1.32 18.56
N ARG A 75 8.04 2.47 18.51
CA ARG A 75 7.55 3.67 17.80
C ARG A 75 7.68 3.60 16.27
N ALA A 76 8.67 2.85 15.76
CA ALA A 76 8.99 2.86 14.33
C ALA A 76 7.84 2.32 13.48
N THR A 77 7.28 1.15 13.79
CA THR A 77 6.21 0.53 12.99
C THR A 77 4.97 1.43 12.86
N PRO A 78 4.38 1.99 13.94
CA PRO A 78 3.25 2.89 13.80
C PRO A 78 3.57 4.15 12.98
N ILE A 79 4.76 4.74 13.13
CA ILE A 79 5.17 5.92 12.35
C ILE A 79 5.25 5.59 10.86
N LEU A 80 5.92 4.49 10.50
CA LEU A 80 6.03 4.07 9.11
C LEU A 80 4.65 3.79 8.49
N VAL A 81 3.73 3.17 9.23
CA VAL A 81 2.36 2.92 8.76
C VAL A 81 1.57 4.23 8.63
N VAL A 82 1.77 5.24 9.51
CA VAL A 82 1.19 6.59 9.31
C VAL A 82 1.69 7.21 8.01
N VAL A 83 2.99 7.15 7.74
CA VAL A 83 3.57 7.70 6.50
C VAL A 83 2.95 7.04 5.26
N VAL A 84 2.76 5.72 5.28
CA VAL A 84 2.06 4.99 4.21
C VAL A 84 0.62 5.48 4.08
N GLY A 85 -0.12 5.60 5.17
CA GLY A 85 -1.50 6.08 5.15
C GLY A 85 -1.64 7.51 4.63
N LEU A 86 -0.72 8.40 5.01
CA LEU A 86 -0.66 9.77 4.48
C LEU A 86 -0.35 9.77 2.98
N GLY A 87 0.55 8.91 2.50
CA GLY A 87 0.85 8.77 1.09
C GLY A 87 -0.37 8.32 0.27
N ILE A 88 -1.12 7.31 0.76
CA ILE A 88 -2.36 6.86 0.13
C ILE A 88 -3.41 7.98 0.12
N LEU A 89 -3.60 8.65 1.25
CA LEU A 89 -4.55 9.76 1.39
C LEU A 89 -4.23 10.90 0.42
N ALA A 90 -2.95 11.30 0.36
CA ALA A 90 -2.47 12.37 -0.51
C ALA A 90 -2.63 12.02 -1.99
N ALA A 91 -2.41 10.77 -2.40
CA ALA A 91 -2.62 10.30 -3.77
C ALA A 91 -4.06 10.51 -4.26
N GLY A 92 -5.04 10.59 -3.37
CA GLY A 92 -6.42 10.90 -3.71
C GLY A 92 -6.69 12.37 -4.05
N PHE A 93 -5.78 13.30 -3.74
CA PHE A 93 -5.92 14.73 -4.08
C PHE A 93 -5.24 15.10 -5.39
N PHE A 94 -4.34 14.28 -5.88
CA PHE A 94 -3.58 14.52 -7.10
C PHE A 94 -3.85 13.41 -8.10
N ALA A 95 -4.41 13.75 -9.26
CA ALA A 95 -4.59 12.76 -10.34
C ALA A 95 -3.22 12.42 -10.95
N CYS A 96 -3.02 11.15 -11.28
CA CYS A 96 -1.84 10.73 -12.04
C CYS A 96 -1.93 11.20 -13.50
N ASP A 97 -0.80 11.21 -14.22
CA ASP A 97 -0.80 11.47 -15.65
C ASP A 97 -1.30 10.25 -16.44
N PRO A 98 -1.91 10.47 -17.64
CA PRO A 98 -2.19 9.39 -18.58
C PRO A 98 -0.94 8.56 -18.90
N ILE A 99 -1.10 7.25 -19.00
CA ILE A 99 0.03 6.36 -19.31
C ILE A 99 -0.42 5.17 -20.14
N SER A 100 0.46 4.68 -21.01
CA SER A 100 0.23 3.49 -21.84
C SER A 100 -1.03 3.56 -22.71
N GLY A 101 -1.47 4.78 -23.08
CA GLY A 101 -2.65 5.03 -23.91
C GLY A 101 -3.98 5.04 -23.14
N TYR A 102 -3.95 5.12 -21.82
CA TYR A 102 -5.16 5.26 -21.01
C TYR A 102 -5.20 6.63 -20.28
N PRO A 103 -6.36 7.32 -20.23
CA PRO A 103 -7.65 6.97 -20.88
C PRO A 103 -7.58 6.92 -22.41
N PRO A 104 -8.54 6.20 -23.08
CA PRO A 104 -8.58 6.16 -24.56
C PRO A 104 -8.53 7.56 -25.18
N GLY A 105 -7.69 7.73 -26.20
CA GLY A 105 -7.44 9.03 -26.83
C GLY A 105 -6.36 9.88 -26.16
N SER A 106 -5.76 9.44 -25.08
CA SER A 106 -4.63 10.14 -24.46
C SER A 106 -3.38 10.09 -25.37
N PRO A 107 -2.57 11.17 -25.42
CA PRO A 107 -1.35 11.18 -26.21
C PRO A 107 -0.34 10.15 -25.68
N VAL A 108 0.49 9.60 -26.57
CA VAL A 108 1.57 8.67 -26.24
C VAL A 108 2.85 9.17 -26.87
N PRO A 109 3.87 9.62 -26.10
CA PRO A 109 3.87 9.76 -24.65
C PRO A 109 2.94 10.90 -24.17
N ALA A 110 2.37 10.74 -22.98
CA ALA A 110 1.61 11.81 -22.35
C ALA A 110 2.55 12.85 -21.71
N PRO A 111 2.18 14.14 -21.72
CA PRO A 111 2.95 15.17 -21.04
C PRO A 111 2.92 14.95 -19.51
N ARG A 112 4.05 15.21 -18.86
CA ARG A 112 4.15 15.18 -17.39
C ARG A 112 3.58 16.45 -16.81
N THR A 113 2.65 16.33 -15.87
CA THR A 113 2.04 17.45 -15.15
C THR A 113 2.56 17.54 -13.72
N VAL A 114 2.42 18.72 -13.10
CA VAL A 114 2.75 18.89 -11.68
C VAL A 114 1.89 17.96 -10.82
N HIS A 115 0.59 17.82 -11.13
CA HIS A 115 -0.30 16.89 -10.43
C HIS A 115 0.19 15.45 -10.51
N GLY A 116 0.56 14.97 -11.70
CA GLY A 116 1.09 13.61 -11.88
C GLY A 116 2.41 13.40 -11.15
N ILE A 117 3.32 14.37 -11.18
CA ILE A 117 4.60 14.29 -10.45
C ILE A 117 4.34 14.23 -8.93
N VAL A 118 3.46 15.08 -8.40
CA VAL A 118 3.12 15.05 -6.98
C VAL A 118 2.45 13.73 -6.61
N HIS A 119 1.51 13.23 -7.45
CA HIS A 119 0.90 11.91 -7.24
C HIS A 119 1.95 10.79 -7.11
N ASP A 120 2.92 10.75 -8.02
CA ASP A 120 3.98 9.74 -8.01
C ASP A 120 4.83 9.83 -6.74
N VAL A 121 5.20 11.05 -6.34
CA VAL A 121 6.01 11.29 -5.13
C VAL A 121 5.26 10.88 -3.87
N VAL A 122 4.00 11.32 -3.69
CA VAL A 122 3.25 11.05 -2.47
C VAL A 122 2.79 9.60 -2.36
N SER A 123 2.62 8.89 -3.47
CA SER A 123 2.27 7.46 -3.48
C SER A 123 3.47 6.53 -3.28
N THR A 124 4.69 6.98 -3.57
CA THR A 124 5.94 6.19 -3.44
C THR A 124 6.13 5.55 -2.05
N PRO A 125 5.79 6.19 -0.90
CA PRO A 125 5.90 5.57 0.42
C PRO A 125 5.14 4.24 0.57
N VAL A 126 4.06 4.02 -0.18
CA VAL A 126 3.32 2.75 -0.15
C VAL A 126 4.23 1.59 -0.56
N PHE A 127 5.15 1.83 -1.47
CA PHE A 127 6.01 0.81 -2.06
C PHE A 127 7.42 0.75 -1.47
N THR A 128 7.85 1.79 -0.77
CA THR A 128 9.20 1.90 -0.20
C THR A 128 9.20 1.87 1.32
N VAL A 129 8.27 2.57 1.97
CA VAL A 129 8.19 2.66 3.43
C VAL A 129 7.48 1.45 4.04
N LEU A 130 6.46 0.89 3.35
CA LEU A 130 5.75 -0.28 3.86
C LEU A 130 6.64 -1.52 3.97
N PRO A 131 7.50 -1.87 2.98
CA PRO A 131 8.51 -2.92 3.16
C PRO A 131 9.43 -2.69 4.36
N ALA A 132 9.85 -1.44 4.61
CA ALA A 132 10.65 -1.11 5.78
C ALA A 132 9.88 -1.40 7.09
N ALA A 133 8.58 -1.07 7.16
CA ALA A 133 7.74 -1.41 8.31
C ALA A 133 7.64 -2.93 8.52
N MET A 134 7.50 -3.70 7.43
CA MET A 134 7.50 -5.18 7.45
C MET A 134 8.79 -5.73 8.06
N ILE A 135 9.96 -5.24 7.61
CA ILE A 135 11.26 -5.67 8.11
C ILE A 135 11.46 -5.29 9.58
N VAL A 136 11.09 -4.07 9.97
CA VAL A 136 11.16 -3.63 11.37
C VAL A 136 10.34 -4.55 12.26
N LEU A 137 9.13 -4.92 11.86
CA LEU A 137 8.27 -5.78 12.64
C LEU A 137 8.74 -7.24 12.59
N ALA A 138 9.26 -7.73 11.47
CA ALA A 138 9.86 -9.05 11.34
C ALA A 138 10.99 -9.27 12.36
N ARG A 139 11.91 -8.31 12.50
CA ARG A 139 12.99 -8.34 13.49
C ARG A 139 12.46 -8.45 14.92
N ARG A 140 11.33 -7.80 15.23
CA ARG A 140 10.68 -7.87 16.54
C ARG A 140 10.03 -9.21 16.77
N TRP A 141 9.39 -9.82 15.76
CA TRP A 141 8.84 -11.15 15.84
C TRP A 141 9.93 -12.22 16.06
N VAL A 142 11.11 -12.07 15.41
CA VAL A 142 12.26 -12.96 15.70
C VAL A 142 12.61 -12.91 17.19
N ARG A 143 12.76 -11.70 17.77
CA ARG A 143 13.09 -11.52 19.20
C ARG A 143 12.00 -12.05 20.14
N ALA A 144 10.74 -12.06 19.67
CA ALA A 144 9.60 -12.61 20.42
C ALA A 144 9.40 -14.12 20.18
N GLY A 145 10.30 -14.80 19.44
CA GLY A 145 10.18 -16.23 19.13
C GLY A 145 9.09 -16.58 18.12
N ARG A 146 8.48 -15.60 17.46
CA ARG A 146 7.37 -15.78 16.50
C ARG A 146 7.90 -15.95 15.08
N ARG A 147 8.65 -17.03 14.85
CA ARG A 147 9.40 -17.27 13.59
C ARG A 147 8.55 -17.29 12.33
N GLY A 148 7.33 -17.84 12.36
CA GLY A 148 6.43 -17.86 11.20
C GLY A 148 6.00 -16.46 10.75
N TRP A 149 5.59 -15.59 11.68
CA TRP A 149 5.25 -14.19 11.39
C TRP A 149 6.45 -13.39 10.93
N ALA A 150 7.62 -13.65 11.51
CA ALA A 150 8.86 -13.03 11.09
C ALA A 150 9.23 -13.42 9.66
N ALA A 151 9.19 -14.70 9.31
CA ALA A 151 9.46 -15.19 7.97
C ALA A 151 8.47 -14.65 6.94
N ALA A 152 7.17 -14.68 7.23
CA ALA A 152 6.13 -14.14 6.35
C ALA A 152 6.38 -12.65 6.03
N SER A 153 6.69 -11.82 7.03
CA SER A 153 6.99 -10.41 6.82
C SER A 153 8.32 -10.17 6.11
N ALA A 154 9.35 -10.97 6.43
CA ALA A 154 10.66 -10.86 5.80
C ALA A 154 10.65 -11.28 4.32
N LEU A 155 9.74 -12.18 3.91
CA LEU A 155 9.54 -12.58 2.52
C LEU A 155 8.60 -11.60 1.78
N ALA A 156 7.54 -11.12 2.44
CA ALA A 156 6.59 -10.19 1.84
C ALA A 156 7.25 -8.84 1.47
N ALA A 157 8.18 -8.35 2.30
CA ALA A 157 8.84 -7.07 2.06
C ALA A 157 9.63 -7.02 0.73
N PRO A 158 10.58 -7.92 0.46
CA PRO A 158 11.29 -7.93 -0.83
C PRO A 158 10.38 -8.29 -2.00
N ALA A 159 9.38 -9.16 -1.81
CA ALA A 159 8.41 -9.50 -2.86
C ALA A 159 7.59 -8.27 -3.28
N LEU A 160 7.06 -7.49 -2.32
CA LEU A 160 6.38 -6.22 -2.60
C LEU A 160 7.28 -5.27 -3.38
N PHE A 161 8.50 -5.07 -2.88
CA PHE A 161 9.45 -4.13 -3.49
C PHE A 161 9.88 -4.56 -4.90
N ALA A 162 10.13 -5.85 -5.11
CA ALA A 162 10.46 -6.39 -6.43
C ALA A 162 9.29 -6.20 -7.42
N CYS A 163 8.06 -6.50 -7.02
CA CYS A 163 6.88 -6.24 -7.84
C CYS A 163 6.72 -4.74 -8.16
N PHE A 164 6.99 -3.85 -7.20
CA PHE A 164 6.99 -2.40 -7.45
C PHE A 164 8.05 -1.99 -8.46
N VAL A 165 9.28 -2.50 -8.35
CA VAL A 165 10.35 -2.21 -9.32
C VAL A 165 9.96 -2.68 -10.72
N MET A 166 9.39 -3.89 -10.85
CA MET A 166 8.90 -4.40 -12.13
C MET A 166 7.79 -3.52 -12.70
N ALA A 167 6.86 -3.06 -11.86
CA ALA A 167 5.83 -2.10 -12.28
C ALA A 167 6.45 -0.79 -12.77
N ALA A 168 7.39 -0.22 -12.03
CA ALA A 168 8.08 1.03 -12.40
C ALA A 168 8.82 0.91 -13.75
N VAL A 169 9.53 -0.20 -13.97
CA VAL A 169 10.19 -0.50 -15.24
C VAL A 169 9.18 -0.58 -16.40
N GLY A 170 8.03 -1.22 -16.17
CA GLY A 170 6.99 -1.31 -17.18
C GLY A 170 6.30 0.04 -17.45
N PHE A 171 6.08 0.86 -16.41
CA PHE A 171 5.54 2.21 -16.57
C PHE A 171 6.57 3.18 -17.20
N ALA A 172 7.86 2.90 -17.11
CA ALA A 172 8.89 3.56 -17.91
C ALA A 172 8.88 3.12 -19.40
N GLN A 173 7.86 2.37 -19.83
CA GLN A 173 7.61 1.92 -21.21
C GLN A 173 8.68 0.96 -21.77
N VAL A 174 9.37 0.21 -20.89
CA VAL A 174 10.25 -0.88 -21.34
C VAL A 174 9.40 -2.00 -21.96
N ALA A 175 9.55 -2.23 -23.25
CA ALA A 175 8.66 -3.05 -24.07
C ALA A 175 8.41 -4.47 -23.52
N ALA A 176 9.44 -5.13 -22.97
CA ALA A 176 9.33 -6.48 -22.41
C ALA A 176 8.46 -6.57 -21.14
N VAL A 177 8.34 -5.49 -20.36
CA VAL A 177 7.65 -5.46 -19.06
C VAL A 177 6.34 -4.68 -19.11
N MET A 178 6.25 -3.68 -20.00
CA MET A 178 5.11 -2.78 -20.14
C MET A 178 3.75 -3.48 -20.23
N PRO A 179 3.58 -4.62 -20.93
CA PRO A 179 2.28 -5.31 -21.00
C PRO A 179 1.76 -5.82 -19.64
N TYR A 180 2.65 -5.99 -18.67
CA TYR A 180 2.33 -6.53 -17.34
C TYR A 180 2.60 -5.53 -16.20
N ALA A 181 2.85 -4.27 -16.52
CA ALA A 181 3.17 -3.24 -15.54
C ALA A 181 2.07 -3.08 -14.47
N GLY A 182 0.81 -3.07 -14.91
CA GLY A 182 -0.35 -3.01 -14.03
C GLY A 182 -0.51 -4.25 -13.15
N LEU A 183 -0.19 -5.44 -13.65
CA LEU A 183 -0.19 -6.68 -12.87
C LEU A 183 0.85 -6.60 -11.74
N TRP A 184 2.07 -6.21 -12.04
CA TRP A 184 3.14 -6.07 -11.05
C TRP A 184 2.78 -5.06 -9.95
N GLN A 185 2.17 -3.93 -10.32
CA GLN A 185 1.70 -2.96 -9.33
C GLN A 185 0.60 -3.56 -8.44
N ARG A 186 -0.35 -4.30 -8.99
CA ARG A 186 -1.42 -4.96 -8.22
C ARG A 186 -0.88 -5.99 -7.25
N LEU A 187 0.08 -6.80 -7.68
CA LEU A 187 0.75 -7.76 -6.80
C LEU A 187 1.42 -7.04 -5.63
N SER A 188 2.15 -5.95 -5.88
CA SER A 188 2.77 -5.18 -4.80
C SER A 188 1.74 -4.59 -3.83
N LEU A 189 0.62 -4.06 -4.33
CA LEU A 189 -0.47 -3.52 -3.51
C LEU A 189 -1.17 -4.61 -2.69
N ILE A 190 -1.45 -5.77 -3.30
CA ILE A 190 -2.10 -6.90 -2.61
C ILE A 190 -1.19 -7.45 -1.50
N ILE A 191 0.10 -7.60 -1.76
CA ILE A 191 1.07 -8.02 -0.73
C ILE A 191 1.10 -7.01 0.42
N GLY A 192 1.22 -5.72 0.11
CA GLY A 192 1.36 -4.67 1.10
C GLY A 192 0.12 -4.46 1.95
N LEU A 193 -1.01 -4.25 1.30
CA LEU A 193 -2.29 -4.02 1.97
C LEU A 193 -2.81 -5.30 2.63
N GLY A 194 -2.56 -6.47 2.04
CA GLY A 194 -2.84 -7.76 2.66
C GLY A 194 -2.08 -7.96 3.96
N TRP A 195 -0.79 -7.60 3.99
CA TRP A 195 -0.01 -7.62 5.22
C TRP A 195 -0.59 -6.67 6.28
N LEU A 196 -0.99 -5.44 5.93
CA LEU A 196 -1.67 -4.53 6.85
C LEU A 196 -2.99 -5.11 7.36
N THR A 197 -3.75 -5.80 6.51
CA THR A 197 -5.04 -6.41 6.84
C THR A 197 -4.91 -7.52 7.88
N VAL A 198 -3.82 -8.28 7.88
CA VAL A 198 -3.65 -9.38 8.85
C VAL A 198 -3.05 -8.93 10.18
N LEU A 199 -2.39 -7.77 10.24
CA LEU A 199 -1.77 -7.27 11.47
C LEU A 199 -2.73 -7.13 12.67
N PRO A 200 -3.99 -6.69 12.51
CA PRO A 200 -4.93 -6.55 13.63
C PRO A 200 -5.23 -7.85 14.39
N VAL A 201 -5.03 -9.00 13.72
CA VAL A 201 -5.25 -10.34 14.31
C VAL A 201 -3.95 -11.09 14.58
N ALA A 202 -2.81 -10.53 14.19
CA ALA A 202 -1.50 -11.12 14.43
C ALA A 202 -1.12 -11.08 15.93
N PRO A 203 -0.36 -12.06 16.44
CA PRO A 203 0.19 -12.01 17.80
C PRO A 203 1.35 -11.01 17.85
N LEU A 204 1.02 -9.71 18.00
CA LEU A 204 2.00 -8.64 17.96
C LEU A 204 3.13 -8.86 18.99
N PRO A 205 4.40 -8.53 18.65
CA PRO A 205 5.57 -8.71 19.51
C PRO A 205 5.66 -7.58 20.55
N VAL A 206 4.79 -7.65 21.56
CA VAL A 206 4.77 -6.70 22.68
C VAL A 206 6.01 -6.91 23.55
N ARG A 207 6.67 -5.83 24.00
CA ARG A 207 7.73 -5.92 25.00
C ARG A 207 7.17 -6.56 26.29
N ARG A 208 7.81 -7.60 26.75
CA ARG A 208 7.57 -8.08 28.12
C ARG A 208 8.14 -7.03 29.09
N PRO A 209 7.42 -6.66 30.16
CA PRO A 209 8.04 -5.92 31.24
C PRO A 209 9.28 -6.72 31.68
N GLU A 210 10.42 -6.07 31.78
CA GLU A 210 11.58 -6.66 32.45
C GLU A 210 11.10 -7.04 33.86
N ALA A 211 11.20 -8.32 34.22
CA ALA A 211 10.96 -8.72 35.60
C ALA A 211 11.93 -7.89 36.43
N SER A 212 11.37 -6.96 37.20
CA SER A 212 12.16 -6.20 38.20
C SER A 212 12.87 -7.26 39.04
N GLY A 213 14.19 -7.35 38.84
CA GLY A 213 15.04 -8.22 39.65
C GLY A 213 14.77 -7.93 41.10
N GLY A 214 14.12 -8.86 41.77
CA GLY A 214 14.05 -8.84 43.24
C GLY A 214 15.45 -9.09 43.74
N GLU A 215 16.05 -8.08 44.31
CA GLU A 215 17.08 -8.22 45.31
C GLU A 215 16.43 -8.37 46.68
#